data_6058acf5b7c6e4f70254c014ceed044c
#
_entry.id   6058acf5b7c6e4f70254c014ceed044c
#
_cell.length_a   1.000
_cell.length_b   1.000
_cell.length_c   1.000
_cell.angle_alpha   90.00
_cell.angle_beta   90.00
_cell.angle_gamma   90.00
#
_symmetry.space_group_name_H-M   'P 1'
#
loop_
_entity.id
_entity.type
_entity.pdbx_description
1 polymer ?
#
loop_
_entity_poly.entity_id
_entity_poly.type
_entity_poly.pdbx_seq_one_letter_code
_entity_poly.pdbx_strand_id
1 'polypeptide(L)'
;MSDQQLAEAQEVARLTGRVAALEEQLSRMEAMLATRLDRIATRQEEIGSFLIKRANRIAEAQTLYLGDHTAMTFLETGHRIYVDTRSRDIGIHLMAGGRWETKYTKLFRGLVKRGATVLDVGANHGFYAIHAATLVGATGRVEAFEPNPRLAGLATASLRTNGFRWARLHQVAVGDAMGQAELTFNPAMSGGGSIRKPGGPAKEEVAAVEVVALDQLFPEESFTVDVIKMDVEGYEGRALRGMEAILRRSPDVKILMEFSPALLARGGVDAAAVAGFLQDLGFQPWSVDEDSRPQPARWETLTAKGAKTHNILVARSL
;
A
#
# COMPACT_ATOMS: atom_id res chain seq x y z
N MET A 1 -22.62 83.26 14.76
CA MET A 1 -22.39 82.11 15.63
C MET A 1 -22.18 82.61 17.03
N SER A 2 -22.88 82.08 18.02
CA SER A 2 -22.64 82.34 19.41
C SER A 2 -21.33 81.68 19.85
N ASP A 3 -20.65 82.21 20.85
CA ASP A 3 -19.40 81.68 21.46
C ASP A 3 -19.62 80.19 21.88
N GLN A 4 -20.80 79.83 22.27
CA GLN A 4 -21.17 78.46 22.63
C GLN A 4 -21.19 77.54 21.43
N GLN A 5 -21.67 77.96 20.25
CA GLN A 5 -21.65 77.16 18.99
C GLN A 5 -20.24 76.97 18.46
N LEU A 6 -19.34 77.91 18.69
CA LEU A 6 -17.93 77.82 18.33
C LEU A 6 -17.19 76.81 19.21
N ALA A 7 -17.47 76.79 20.53
CA ALA A 7 -16.87 75.89 21.46
C ALA A 7 -17.34 74.40 21.18
N GLU A 8 -18.64 74.20 20.89
CA GLU A 8 -19.17 72.89 20.49
C GLU A 8 -18.54 72.38 19.20
N ALA A 9 -18.38 73.24 18.19
CA ALA A 9 -17.74 72.84 16.91
C ALA A 9 -16.26 72.46 17.12
N GLN A 10 -15.51 73.20 18.00
CA GLN A 10 -14.13 72.86 18.36
C GLN A 10 -14.02 71.50 19.10
N GLU A 11 -14.95 71.23 20.01
CA GLU A 11 -14.95 69.95 20.75
C GLU A 11 -15.31 68.78 19.83
N VAL A 12 -16.27 68.93 18.89
CA VAL A 12 -16.57 67.91 17.88
C VAL A 12 -15.36 67.65 16.97
N ALA A 13 -14.65 68.69 16.51
CA ALA A 13 -13.44 68.55 15.71
C ALA A 13 -12.33 67.81 16.48
N ARG A 14 -12.17 68.09 17.77
CA ARG A 14 -11.21 67.41 18.66
C ARG A 14 -11.53 65.96 18.85
N LEU A 15 -12.81 65.61 19.05
CA LEU A 15 -13.28 64.23 19.21
C LEU A 15 -13.12 63.46 17.93
N THR A 16 -13.48 64.05 16.78
CA THR A 16 -13.29 63.44 15.44
C THR A 16 -11.82 63.11 15.20
N GLY A 17 -10.91 64.05 15.53
CA GLY A 17 -9.48 63.78 15.43
C GLY A 17 -8.99 62.63 16.33
N ARG A 18 -9.54 62.53 17.55
CA ARG A 18 -9.23 61.38 18.45
C ARG A 18 -9.76 60.06 17.92
N VAL A 19 -10.96 60.02 17.35
CA VAL A 19 -11.53 58.83 16.74
C VAL A 19 -10.64 58.37 15.60
N ALA A 20 -10.26 59.24 14.67
CA ALA A 20 -9.38 58.92 13.55
C ALA A 20 -8.01 58.36 14.01
N ALA A 21 -7.41 58.95 15.07
CA ALA A 21 -6.17 58.46 15.64
C ALA A 21 -6.29 57.07 16.28
N LEU A 22 -7.43 56.76 16.92
CA LEU A 22 -7.71 55.46 17.51
C LEU A 22 -7.97 54.40 16.42
N GLU A 23 -8.66 54.74 15.35
CA GLU A 23 -8.88 53.87 14.18
C GLU A 23 -7.54 53.51 13.52
N GLU A 24 -6.63 54.46 13.35
CA GLU A 24 -5.29 54.21 12.83
C GLU A 24 -4.47 53.29 13.75
N GLN A 25 -4.55 53.49 15.09
CA GLN A 25 -3.90 52.63 16.08
C GLN A 25 -4.47 51.20 16.03
N LEU A 26 -5.79 51.06 15.92
CA LEU A 26 -6.47 49.74 15.79
C LEU A 26 -6.00 49.02 14.57
N SER A 27 -5.99 49.68 13.40
CA SER A 27 -5.52 49.09 12.13
C SER A 27 -4.05 48.64 12.22
N ARG A 28 -3.18 49.42 12.85
CA ARG A 28 -1.78 49.02 13.10
C ARG A 28 -1.68 47.79 13.98
N MET A 29 -2.51 47.72 15.05
CA MET A 29 -2.56 46.54 15.94
C MET A 29 -3.05 45.31 15.23
N GLU A 30 -4.09 45.43 14.42
CA GLU A 30 -4.62 44.30 13.61
C GLU A 30 -3.56 43.74 12.66
N ALA A 31 -2.86 44.61 11.92
CA ALA A 31 -1.77 44.20 11.02
C ALA A 31 -0.62 43.49 11.78
N MET A 32 -0.28 44.00 12.99
CA MET A 32 0.75 43.40 13.82
C MET A 32 0.31 42.03 14.35
N LEU A 33 -0.96 41.89 14.73
CA LEU A 33 -1.53 40.62 15.19
C LEU A 33 -1.58 39.57 14.05
N ALA A 34 -2.00 39.97 12.85
CA ALA A 34 -2.00 39.12 11.67
C ALA A 34 -0.59 38.57 11.36
N THR A 35 0.41 39.46 11.35
CA THR A 35 1.81 39.07 11.16
C THR A 35 2.33 38.12 12.26
N ARG A 36 1.89 38.30 13.51
CA ARG A 36 2.24 37.39 14.62
C ARG A 36 1.59 36.01 14.46
N LEU A 37 0.33 35.96 14.07
CA LEU A 37 -0.40 34.71 13.83
C LEU A 37 0.25 33.91 12.72
N ASP A 38 0.60 34.55 11.60
CA ASP A 38 1.32 33.89 10.50
C ASP A 38 2.66 33.30 10.95
N ARG A 39 3.43 34.01 11.74
CA ARG A 39 4.69 33.50 12.30
C ARG A 39 4.48 32.30 13.22
N ILE A 40 3.43 32.31 14.02
CA ILE A 40 3.07 31.20 14.91
C ILE A 40 2.68 29.99 14.07
N ALA A 41 1.83 30.15 13.05
CA ALA A 41 1.41 29.08 12.15
C ALA A 41 2.62 28.44 11.44
N THR A 42 3.48 29.25 10.82
CA THR A 42 4.73 28.78 10.18
C THR A 42 5.61 27.98 11.16
N ARG A 43 5.77 28.49 12.39
CA ARG A 43 6.60 27.82 13.40
C ARG A 43 5.98 26.51 13.90
N GLN A 44 4.66 26.42 13.98
CA GLN A 44 3.97 25.15 14.29
C GLN A 44 4.19 24.11 13.20
N GLU A 45 4.14 24.48 11.92
CA GLU A 45 4.44 23.60 10.80
C GLU A 45 5.90 23.10 10.82
N GLU A 46 6.85 24.01 11.08
CA GLU A 46 8.27 23.68 11.20
C GLU A 46 8.53 22.69 12.36
N ILE A 47 7.96 22.95 13.52
CA ILE A 47 8.07 22.07 14.70
C ILE A 47 7.41 20.72 14.42
N GLY A 48 6.23 20.69 13.83
CA GLY A 48 5.54 19.48 13.43
C GLY A 48 6.40 18.63 12.49
N SER A 49 6.94 19.24 11.44
CA SER A 49 7.85 18.57 10.49
C SER A 49 9.13 18.06 11.16
N PHE A 50 9.72 18.83 12.06
CA PHE A 50 10.91 18.44 12.83
C PHE A 50 10.62 17.23 13.74
N LEU A 51 9.51 17.26 14.47
CA LEU A 51 9.11 16.17 15.37
C LEU A 51 8.82 14.88 14.61
N ILE A 52 8.13 14.97 13.47
CA ILE A 52 7.87 13.83 12.59
C ILE A 52 9.19 13.22 12.06
N LYS A 53 10.11 14.07 11.58
CA LYS A 53 11.43 13.60 11.13
C LYS A 53 12.23 12.95 12.26
N ARG A 54 12.15 13.46 13.47
CA ARG A 54 12.86 12.90 14.63
C ARG A 54 12.21 11.62 15.16
N ALA A 55 10.89 11.52 15.16
CA ALA A 55 10.15 10.31 15.48
C ALA A 55 10.46 9.19 14.46
N ASN A 56 10.50 9.52 13.17
CA ASN A 56 10.89 8.59 12.13
C ASN A 56 12.33 8.07 12.31
N ARG A 57 13.30 8.94 12.62
CA ARG A 57 14.67 8.47 12.94
C ARG A 57 14.75 7.57 14.16
N ILE A 58 13.93 7.80 15.18
CA ILE A 58 13.86 6.93 16.36
C ILE A 58 13.25 5.58 15.96
N ALA A 59 12.23 5.57 15.12
CA ALA A 59 11.64 4.35 14.58
C ALA A 59 12.64 3.58 13.68
N GLU A 60 13.37 4.27 12.80
CA GLU A 60 14.44 3.70 11.96
C GLU A 60 15.58 3.08 12.79
N ALA A 61 15.86 3.60 13.98
CA ALA A 61 16.86 3.06 14.89
C ALA A 61 16.41 1.81 15.67
N GLN A 62 15.16 1.34 15.48
CA GLN A 62 14.57 0.23 16.25
C GLN A 62 14.57 -1.11 15.51
N THR A 63 15.40 -1.29 14.50
CA THR A 63 15.60 -2.62 13.91
C THR A 63 16.44 -3.48 14.84
N LEU A 64 15.83 -4.54 15.39
CA LEU A 64 16.47 -5.47 16.28
C LEU A 64 16.82 -6.76 15.53
N TYR A 65 18.12 -7.09 15.46
CA TYR A 65 18.56 -8.37 14.93
C TYR A 65 18.32 -9.48 15.96
N LEU A 66 17.66 -10.55 15.55
CA LEU A 66 17.22 -11.65 16.42
C LEU A 66 18.03 -12.95 16.21
N GLY A 67 19.04 -12.91 15.34
CA GLY A 67 19.77 -14.12 14.96
C GLY A 67 19.16 -14.78 13.72
N ASP A 68 19.86 -15.79 13.17
CA ASP A 68 19.41 -16.59 12.03
C ASP A 68 18.81 -15.72 10.88
N HIS A 69 19.55 -14.70 10.45
CA HIS A 69 19.12 -13.77 9.42
C HIS A 69 17.73 -13.13 9.63
N THR A 70 17.26 -13.05 10.88
CA THR A 70 15.98 -12.45 11.24
C THR A 70 16.19 -11.10 11.91
N ALA A 71 15.53 -10.07 11.42
CA ALA A 71 15.37 -8.81 12.14
C ALA A 71 13.90 -8.51 12.37
N MET A 72 13.60 -7.82 13.47
CA MET A 72 12.29 -7.20 13.70
C MET A 72 12.46 -5.68 13.57
N THR A 73 11.58 -5.06 12.83
CA THR A 73 11.53 -3.60 12.67
C THR A 73 10.09 -3.10 12.73
N PHE A 74 9.89 -1.80 12.55
CA PHE A 74 8.59 -1.18 12.56
C PHE A 74 8.24 -0.61 11.19
N LEU A 75 7.01 -0.85 10.76
CA LEU A 75 6.42 -0.13 9.64
C LEU A 75 6.11 1.32 10.03
N GLU A 76 5.96 2.21 9.05
CA GLU A 76 5.54 3.61 9.28
C GLU A 76 4.23 3.74 10.06
N THR A 77 3.41 2.68 10.08
CA THR A 77 2.17 2.58 10.83
C THR A 77 2.36 2.20 12.30
N GLY A 78 3.60 1.98 12.74
CA GLY A 78 3.93 1.54 14.09
C GLY A 78 3.78 0.03 14.35
N HIS A 79 3.38 -0.74 13.34
CA HIS A 79 3.27 -2.20 13.45
C HIS A 79 4.62 -2.87 13.29
N ARG A 80 4.83 -3.98 13.99
CA ARG A 80 6.04 -4.79 13.91
C ARG A 80 6.03 -5.68 12.67
N ILE A 81 7.19 -5.80 12.01
CA ILE A 81 7.41 -6.73 10.91
C ILE A 81 8.73 -7.48 11.10
N TYR A 82 8.70 -8.79 10.91
CA TYR A 82 9.90 -9.63 10.88
C TYR A 82 10.40 -9.72 9.45
N VAL A 83 11.71 -9.55 9.27
CA VAL A 83 12.36 -9.41 7.97
C VAL A 83 13.54 -10.36 7.86
N ASP A 84 13.72 -10.98 6.69
CA ASP A 84 14.96 -11.67 6.36
C ASP A 84 16.05 -10.65 6.01
N THR A 85 17.10 -10.59 6.82
CA THR A 85 18.22 -9.63 6.65
C THR A 85 19.07 -9.90 5.41
N ARG A 86 18.89 -11.04 4.74
CA ARG A 86 19.53 -11.36 3.45
C ARG A 86 18.88 -10.62 2.28
N SER A 87 17.58 -10.29 2.41
CA SER A 87 16.80 -9.58 1.38
C SER A 87 17.35 -8.17 1.14
N ARG A 88 17.98 -7.98 -0.02
CA ARG A 88 18.61 -6.71 -0.43
C ARG A 88 17.68 -5.82 -1.26
N ASP A 89 16.51 -6.32 -1.56
CA ASP A 89 15.41 -5.64 -2.24
C ASP A 89 14.37 -5.16 -1.22
N ILE A 90 13.35 -5.95 -0.93
CA ILE A 90 12.25 -5.56 -0.04
C ILE A 90 12.75 -5.40 1.41
N GLY A 91 13.52 -6.37 1.92
CA GLY A 91 13.94 -6.41 3.31
C GLY A 91 14.73 -5.18 3.74
N ILE A 92 15.67 -4.69 2.92
CA ILE A 92 16.46 -3.50 3.23
C ILE A 92 15.57 -2.24 3.34
N HIS A 93 14.57 -2.09 2.47
CA HIS A 93 13.65 -0.96 2.51
C HIS A 93 12.77 -0.98 3.76
N LEU A 94 12.29 -2.17 4.16
CA LEU A 94 11.52 -2.34 5.39
C LEU A 94 12.36 -2.01 6.62
N MET A 95 13.62 -2.46 6.68
CA MET A 95 14.53 -2.16 7.80
C MET A 95 14.96 -0.69 7.84
N ALA A 96 15.13 -0.04 6.70
CA ALA A 96 15.58 1.34 6.61
C ALA A 96 14.49 2.38 6.89
N GLY A 97 13.22 2.07 6.60
CA GLY A 97 12.17 3.07 6.74
C GLY A 97 10.77 2.54 6.94
N GLY A 98 10.59 1.22 7.07
CA GLY A 98 9.28 0.61 7.27
C GLY A 98 8.30 0.83 6.11
N ARG A 99 8.81 1.03 4.89
CA ARG A 99 8.05 1.39 3.69
C ARG A 99 8.44 0.53 2.51
N TRP A 100 7.46 0.26 1.68
CA TRP A 100 7.64 -0.41 0.40
C TRP A 100 6.64 0.13 -0.60
N GLU A 101 7.02 0.32 -1.86
CA GLU A 101 6.14 0.76 -2.95
C GLU A 101 5.19 1.91 -2.55
N THR A 102 5.70 2.99 -2.00
CA THR A 102 4.92 4.06 -1.32
C THR A 102 3.69 4.52 -2.11
N LYS A 103 3.81 4.64 -3.43
CA LYS A 103 2.73 5.04 -4.33
C LYS A 103 1.59 3.99 -4.35
N TYR A 104 1.93 2.73 -4.50
CA TYR A 104 0.96 1.63 -4.56
C TYR A 104 0.40 1.31 -3.17
N THR A 105 1.21 1.40 -2.12
CA THR A 105 0.77 1.29 -0.73
C THR A 105 -0.27 2.35 -0.38
N LYS A 106 -0.09 3.60 -0.83
CA LYS A 106 -1.07 4.67 -0.62
C LYS A 106 -2.39 4.37 -1.35
N LEU A 107 -2.33 3.90 -2.61
CA LEU A 107 -3.53 3.47 -3.34
C LEU A 107 -4.22 2.31 -2.62
N PHE A 108 -3.47 1.23 -2.31
CA PHE A 108 -4.00 0.06 -1.60
C PHE A 108 -4.74 0.44 -0.32
N ARG A 109 -4.13 1.30 0.50
CA ARG A 109 -4.75 1.80 1.74
C ARG A 109 -6.05 2.59 1.49
N GLY A 110 -6.15 3.27 0.36
CA GLY A 110 -7.37 3.98 -0.05
C GLY A 110 -8.51 3.02 -0.48
N LEU A 111 -8.16 1.86 -1.04
CA LEU A 111 -9.12 0.85 -1.50
C LEU A 111 -9.69 0.03 -0.35
N VAL A 112 -8.85 -0.34 0.63
CA VAL A 112 -9.25 -1.22 1.74
C VAL A 112 -10.15 -0.47 2.72
N LYS A 113 -11.35 -0.99 2.97
CA LYS A 113 -12.33 -0.44 3.90
C LYS A 113 -12.42 -1.30 5.16
N ARG A 114 -12.93 -0.72 6.24
CA ARG A 114 -13.22 -1.45 7.48
C ARG A 114 -14.26 -2.55 7.20
N GLY A 115 -14.03 -3.75 7.73
CA GLY A 115 -14.90 -4.90 7.49
C GLY A 115 -14.68 -5.63 6.17
N ALA A 116 -13.80 -5.13 5.29
CA ALA A 116 -13.52 -5.74 3.99
C ALA A 116 -12.84 -7.11 4.10
N THR A 117 -13.04 -7.93 3.07
CA THR A 117 -12.25 -9.15 2.82
C THR A 117 -11.12 -8.84 1.83
N VAL A 118 -9.89 -9.11 2.21
CA VAL A 118 -8.70 -8.84 1.41
C VAL A 118 -7.92 -10.12 1.16
N LEU A 119 -7.51 -10.34 -0.08
CA LEU A 119 -6.51 -11.35 -0.46
C LEU A 119 -5.15 -10.67 -0.73
N ASP A 120 -4.08 -11.23 -0.16
CA ASP A 120 -2.69 -10.81 -0.40
C ASP A 120 -1.94 -12.01 -1.01
N VAL A 121 -1.87 -12.06 -2.34
CA VAL A 121 -1.33 -13.17 -3.12
C VAL A 121 0.11 -12.86 -3.51
N GLY A 122 1.07 -13.58 -2.91
CA GLY A 122 2.50 -13.24 -2.91
C GLY A 122 2.85 -12.29 -1.76
N ALA A 123 2.48 -12.68 -0.53
CA ALA A 123 2.57 -11.79 0.63
C ALA A 123 4.00 -11.43 1.04
N ASN A 124 5.00 -12.20 0.60
CA ASN A 124 6.40 -11.99 0.94
C ASN A 124 6.61 -11.84 2.47
N HIS A 125 7.24 -10.79 2.98
CA HIS A 125 7.38 -10.52 4.41
C HIS A 125 6.06 -10.18 5.14
N GLY A 126 4.92 -10.12 4.43
CA GLY A 126 3.61 -9.78 4.99
C GLY A 126 3.33 -8.29 5.08
N PHE A 127 4.03 -7.45 4.31
CA PHE A 127 3.86 -6.01 4.33
C PHE A 127 2.43 -5.58 3.99
N TYR A 128 1.88 -6.05 2.87
CA TYR A 128 0.50 -5.72 2.49
C TYR A 128 -0.53 -6.43 3.40
N ALA A 129 -0.26 -7.65 3.86
CA ALA A 129 -1.10 -8.35 4.82
C ALA A 129 -1.26 -7.59 6.15
N ILE A 130 -0.18 -6.97 6.69
CA ILE A 130 -0.22 -6.13 7.88
C ILE A 130 -1.04 -4.86 7.63
N HIS A 131 -0.83 -4.18 6.50
CA HIS A 131 -1.63 -3.00 6.13
C HIS A 131 -3.11 -3.34 5.98
N ALA A 132 -3.44 -4.44 5.29
CA ALA A 132 -4.80 -4.93 5.15
C ALA A 132 -5.43 -5.21 6.52
N ALA A 133 -4.75 -6.00 7.37
CA ALA A 133 -5.24 -6.36 8.70
C ALA A 133 -5.51 -5.15 9.60
N THR A 134 -4.66 -4.12 9.49
CA THR A 134 -4.86 -2.85 10.20
C THR A 134 -6.14 -2.13 9.76
N LEU A 135 -6.38 -2.09 8.45
CA LEU A 135 -7.48 -1.31 7.87
C LEU A 135 -8.83 -2.01 8.01
N VAL A 136 -8.89 -3.31 7.71
CA VAL A 136 -10.15 -4.06 7.79
C VAL A 136 -10.66 -4.19 9.23
N GLY A 137 -9.75 -4.23 10.22
CA GLY A 137 -10.07 -4.41 11.64
C GLY A 137 -10.71 -5.76 11.95
N ALA A 138 -11.14 -5.97 13.20
CA ALA A 138 -11.63 -7.26 13.70
C ALA A 138 -12.95 -7.76 13.05
N THR A 139 -13.64 -6.92 12.30
CA THR A 139 -14.85 -7.27 11.56
C THR A 139 -14.60 -7.65 10.10
N GLY A 140 -13.37 -7.46 9.63
CA GLY A 140 -12.95 -7.86 8.28
C GLY A 140 -12.16 -9.16 8.28
N ARG A 141 -11.61 -9.49 7.12
CA ARG A 141 -10.87 -10.73 6.90
C ARG A 141 -9.67 -10.49 5.98
N VAL A 142 -8.52 -11.08 6.29
CA VAL A 142 -7.34 -11.09 5.43
C VAL A 142 -6.86 -12.52 5.25
N GLU A 143 -6.76 -12.95 4.01
CA GLU A 143 -6.15 -14.23 3.63
C GLU A 143 -4.90 -13.91 2.79
N ALA A 144 -3.74 -14.22 3.34
CA ALA A 144 -2.45 -13.98 2.71
C ALA A 144 -1.80 -15.29 2.27
N PHE A 145 -1.10 -15.29 1.14
CA PHE A 145 -0.52 -16.50 0.54
C PHE A 145 0.94 -16.23 0.19
N GLU A 146 1.84 -17.05 0.72
CA GLU A 146 3.28 -16.95 0.47
C GLU A 146 3.88 -18.36 0.44
N PRO A 147 4.37 -18.83 -0.72
CA PRO A 147 4.91 -20.18 -0.84
C PRO A 147 6.27 -20.37 -0.20
N ASN A 148 7.11 -19.32 -0.10
CA ASN A 148 8.43 -19.43 0.49
C ASN A 148 8.34 -19.72 2.00
N PRO A 149 8.83 -20.88 2.49
CA PRO A 149 8.64 -21.27 3.89
C PRO A 149 9.24 -20.25 4.89
N ARG A 150 10.37 -19.65 4.53
CA ARG A 150 11.06 -18.67 5.36
C ARG A 150 10.23 -17.39 5.48
N LEU A 151 9.78 -16.84 4.35
CA LEU A 151 8.98 -15.61 4.32
C LEU A 151 7.62 -15.82 4.94
N ALA A 152 6.97 -16.95 4.67
CA ALA A 152 5.70 -17.33 5.28
C ALA A 152 5.79 -17.40 6.81
N GLY A 153 6.88 -17.96 7.35
CA GLY A 153 7.15 -17.99 8.79
C GLY A 153 7.29 -16.59 9.38
N LEU A 154 8.04 -15.68 8.72
CA LEU A 154 8.24 -14.30 9.16
C LEU A 154 6.94 -13.50 9.11
N ALA A 155 6.17 -13.63 8.02
CA ALA A 155 4.87 -12.96 7.87
C ALA A 155 3.85 -13.45 8.91
N THR A 156 3.80 -14.77 9.18
CA THR A 156 2.97 -15.35 10.24
C THR A 156 3.35 -14.78 11.62
N ALA A 157 4.64 -14.72 11.93
CA ALA A 157 5.14 -14.13 13.17
C ALA A 157 4.73 -12.66 13.28
N SER A 158 4.82 -11.90 12.18
CA SER A 158 4.43 -10.50 12.11
C SER A 158 2.94 -10.30 12.43
N LEU A 159 2.06 -11.07 11.79
CA LEU A 159 0.61 -11.00 12.04
C LEU A 159 0.27 -11.33 13.50
N ARG A 160 0.88 -12.37 14.06
CA ARG A 160 0.67 -12.78 15.46
C ARG A 160 1.16 -11.74 16.45
N THR A 161 2.36 -11.17 16.24
CA THR A 161 2.95 -10.17 17.14
C THR A 161 2.13 -8.88 17.19
N ASN A 162 1.43 -8.54 16.09
CA ASN A 162 0.51 -7.40 16.04
C ASN A 162 -0.92 -7.74 16.52
N GLY A 163 -1.20 -8.99 16.90
CA GLY A 163 -2.50 -9.40 17.42
C GLY A 163 -3.61 -9.52 16.38
N PHE A 164 -3.28 -9.62 15.10
CA PHE A 164 -4.24 -9.68 13.99
C PHE A 164 -4.87 -11.09 13.86
N ARG A 165 -5.88 -11.37 14.67
CA ARG A 165 -6.59 -12.68 14.69
C ARG A 165 -7.49 -12.89 13.47
N TRP A 166 -7.82 -11.83 12.74
CA TRP A 166 -8.63 -11.81 11.52
C TRP A 166 -7.79 -11.87 10.23
N ALA A 167 -6.48 -12.01 10.36
CA ALA A 167 -5.55 -12.20 9.27
C ALA A 167 -4.89 -13.58 9.38
N ARG A 168 -4.92 -14.33 8.28
CA ARG A 168 -4.31 -15.67 8.18
C ARG A 168 -3.32 -15.69 7.04
N LEU A 169 -2.17 -16.34 7.25
CA LEU A 169 -1.21 -16.64 6.20
C LEU A 169 -1.23 -18.14 5.89
N HIS A 170 -1.29 -18.44 4.60
CA HIS A 170 -1.22 -19.77 4.02
C HIS A 170 0.15 -19.93 3.35
N GLN A 171 0.92 -20.94 3.78
CA GLN A 171 2.23 -21.24 3.18
C GLN A 171 2.04 -22.08 1.92
N VAL A 172 1.44 -21.51 0.89
CA VAL A 172 1.13 -22.15 -0.39
C VAL A 172 1.26 -21.15 -1.54
N ALA A 173 1.48 -21.66 -2.74
CA ALA A 173 1.35 -20.88 -3.96
C ALA A 173 -0.11 -20.87 -4.45
N VAL A 174 -0.56 -19.79 -5.04
CA VAL A 174 -1.86 -19.71 -5.68
C VAL A 174 -1.73 -19.99 -7.16
N GLY A 175 -2.48 -20.96 -7.67
CA GLY A 175 -2.47 -21.38 -9.07
C GLY A 175 -3.85 -21.75 -9.56
N ASP A 176 -3.90 -22.38 -10.74
CA ASP A 176 -5.13 -22.78 -11.45
C ASP A 176 -5.68 -24.15 -11.02
N ALA A 177 -4.92 -24.92 -10.24
CA ALA A 177 -5.34 -26.23 -9.74
C ALA A 177 -4.59 -26.58 -8.45
N MET A 178 -5.14 -27.52 -7.66
CA MET A 178 -4.45 -28.11 -6.52
C MET A 178 -3.29 -28.98 -7.01
N GLY A 179 -2.13 -28.89 -6.35
CA GLY A 179 -0.97 -29.66 -6.74
C GLY A 179 0.28 -29.33 -5.94
N GLN A 180 1.43 -29.73 -6.47
CA GLN A 180 2.75 -29.40 -5.95
C GLN A 180 3.60 -28.81 -7.07
N ALA A 181 4.49 -27.89 -6.69
CA ALA A 181 5.45 -27.26 -7.59
C ALA A 181 6.80 -27.05 -6.90
N GLU A 182 7.81 -26.70 -7.67
CA GLU A 182 9.08 -26.23 -7.14
C GLU A 182 9.14 -24.71 -7.20
N LEU A 183 9.34 -24.10 -6.06
CA LEU A 183 9.67 -22.68 -5.95
C LEU A 183 11.18 -22.52 -6.01
N THR A 184 11.67 -21.75 -6.96
CA THR A 184 13.06 -21.35 -7.06
C THR A 184 13.17 -19.89 -6.60
N PHE A 185 14.06 -19.60 -5.66
CA PHE A 185 14.22 -18.26 -5.10
C PHE A 185 15.65 -17.96 -4.69
N ASN A 186 15.98 -16.68 -4.66
CA ASN A 186 17.25 -16.17 -4.15
C ASN A 186 16.97 -15.37 -2.86
N PRO A 187 17.50 -15.77 -1.70
CA PRO A 187 17.28 -15.02 -0.45
C PRO A 187 17.68 -13.55 -0.50
N ALA A 188 18.64 -13.20 -1.36
CA ALA A 188 19.09 -11.83 -1.54
C ALA A 188 18.09 -10.98 -2.38
N MET A 189 17.17 -11.61 -3.09
CA MET A 189 16.16 -10.99 -3.96
C MET A 189 14.80 -11.61 -3.63
N SER A 190 14.28 -11.28 -2.48
CA SER A 190 13.08 -11.91 -1.92
C SER A 190 11.81 -11.66 -2.76
N GLY A 191 11.77 -10.56 -3.50
CA GLY A 191 10.71 -10.25 -4.45
C GLY A 191 10.76 -11.09 -5.73
N GLY A 192 11.87 -11.73 -6.07
CA GLY A 192 12.07 -12.42 -7.35
C GLY A 192 11.86 -13.94 -7.32
N GLY A 193 11.17 -14.50 -6.32
CA GLY A 193 10.85 -15.93 -6.26
C GLY A 193 9.85 -16.33 -7.34
N SER A 194 10.16 -17.37 -8.14
CA SER A 194 9.23 -17.81 -9.18
C SER A 194 9.02 -19.32 -9.18
N ILE A 195 7.79 -19.74 -9.50
CA ILE A 195 7.44 -21.15 -9.69
C ILE A 195 7.93 -21.56 -11.07
N ARG A 196 8.90 -22.45 -11.11
CA ARG A 196 9.53 -22.92 -12.36
C ARG A 196 9.59 -24.44 -12.44
N LYS A 197 9.84 -24.93 -13.67
CA LYS A 197 10.33 -26.28 -13.88
C LYS A 197 11.78 -26.40 -13.43
N PRO A 198 12.24 -27.57 -12.89
CA PRO A 198 13.58 -27.76 -12.36
C PRO A 198 14.71 -27.36 -13.34
N GLY A 199 15.80 -26.74 -12.84
CA GLY A 199 17.00 -26.46 -13.63
C GLY A 199 17.51 -25.01 -13.63
N GLY A 200 17.28 -24.26 -12.55
CA GLY A 200 17.79 -22.87 -12.38
C GLY A 200 19.29 -22.78 -12.08
N PRO A 201 19.87 -21.54 -12.11
CA PRO A 201 21.30 -21.33 -11.86
C PRO A 201 21.70 -21.66 -10.42
N ALA A 202 22.93 -22.11 -10.20
CA ALA A 202 23.52 -22.66 -8.96
C ALA A 202 23.50 -21.75 -7.70
N LYS A 203 22.91 -20.57 -7.75
CA LYS A 203 22.79 -19.63 -6.61
C LYS A 203 21.36 -19.52 -6.07
N GLU A 204 20.42 -20.27 -6.61
CA GLU A 204 19.02 -20.24 -6.21
C GLU A 204 18.75 -21.41 -5.25
N GLU A 205 17.96 -21.13 -4.20
CA GLU A 205 17.41 -22.16 -3.32
C GLU A 205 16.13 -22.71 -3.96
N VAL A 206 15.83 -23.99 -3.73
CA VAL A 206 14.63 -24.67 -4.26
C VAL A 206 13.84 -25.24 -3.09
N ALA A 207 12.55 -25.02 -3.09
CA ALA A 207 11.63 -25.59 -2.11
C ALA A 207 10.44 -26.24 -2.83
N ALA A 208 10.06 -27.45 -2.39
CA ALA A 208 8.78 -28.01 -2.76
C ALA A 208 7.65 -27.24 -2.08
N VAL A 209 6.66 -26.81 -2.83
CA VAL A 209 5.54 -26.00 -2.34
C VAL A 209 4.22 -26.57 -2.81
N GLU A 210 3.20 -26.45 -1.96
CA GLU A 210 1.84 -26.73 -2.33
C GLU A 210 1.27 -25.61 -3.20
N VAL A 211 0.49 -25.98 -4.22
CA VAL A 211 -0.26 -25.05 -5.08
C VAL A 211 -1.75 -25.26 -4.82
N VAL A 212 -2.48 -24.15 -4.66
CA VAL A 212 -3.93 -24.20 -4.43
C VAL A 212 -4.67 -23.30 -5.42
N ALA A 213 -5.85 -23.76 -5.86
CA ALA A 213 -6.82 -22.92 -6.53
C ALA A 213 -7.74 -22.30 -5.45
N LEU A 214 -7.88 -20.98 -5.44
CA LEU A 214 -8.65 -20.29 -4.38
C LEU A 214 -10.14 -20.62 -4.44
N ASP A 215 -10.68 -20.92 -5.62
CA ASP A 215 -12.07 -21.37 -5.79
C ASP A 215 -12.33 -22.73 -5.09
N GLN A 216 -11.29 -23.56 -4.96
CA GLN A 216 -11.37 -24.83 -4.21
C GLN A 216 -11.09 -24.66 -2.72
N LEU A 217 -10.25 -23.69 -2.35
CA LEU A 217 -9.96 -23.38 -0.95
C LEU A 217 -11.11 -22.64 -0.26
N PHE A 218 -11.86 -21.82 -1.02
CA PHE A 218 -13.01 -21.06 -0.56
C PHE A 218 -14.23 -21.36 -1.47
N PRO A 219 -14.83 -22.55 -1.36
CA PRO A 219 -15.92 -22.98 -2.23
C PRO A 219 -17.26 -22.29 -1.90
N GLU A 220 -17.38 -21.63 -0.74
CA GLU A 220 -18.62 -21.04 -0.29
C GLU A 220 -19.03 -19.87 -1.19
N GLU A 221 -20.26 -19.91 -1.74
CA GLU A 221 -20.79 -18.83 -2.58
C GLU A 221 -20.86 -17.47 -1.85
N SER A 222 -21.01 -17.49 -0.53
CA SER A 222 -21.00 -16.30 0.31
C SER A 222 -19.61 -15.66 0.50
N PHE A 223 -18.53 -16.36 0.13
CA PHE A 223 -17.18 -15.82 0.20
C PHE A 223 -16.96 -14.85 -0.95
N THR A 224 -17.01 -13.57 -0.65
CA THR A 224 -16.71 -12.47 -1.58
C THR A 224 -15.47 -11.71 -1.15
N VAL A 225 -14.82 -11.05 -2.09
CA VAL A 225 -13.56 -10.32 -1.88
C VAL A 225 -13.70 -8.88 -2.36
N ASP A 226 -13.20 -7.94 -1.56
CA ASP A 226 -13.25 -6.51 -1.86
C ASP A 226 -11.96 -6.02 -2.53
N VAL A 227 -10.80 -6.51 -2.06
CA VAL A 227 -9.49 -6.09 -2.57
C VAL A 227 -8.56 -7.29 -2.68
N ILE A 228 -7.85 -7.38 -3.81
CA ILE A 228 -6.77 -8.35 -4.04
C ILE A 228 -5.48 -7.56 -4.31
N LYS A 229 -4.42 -7.81 -3.54
CA LYS A 229 -3.04 -7.52 -3.95
C LYS A 229 -2.48 -8.81 -4.55
N MET A 230 -1.87 -8.72 -5.73
CA MET A 230 -1.29 -9.88 -6.41
C MET A 230 0.07 -9.53 -6.98
N ASP A 231 1.09 -10.29 -6.59
CA ASP A 231 2.46 -10.13 -7.02
C ASP A 231 3.15 -11.49 -6.88
N VAL A 232 3.14 -12.27 -7.94
CA VAL A 232 3.58 -13.68 -7.94
C VAL A 232 4.57 -14.00 -9.06
N GLU A 233 5.27 -12.96 -9.54
CA GLU A 233 6.44 -13.04 -10.40
C GLU A 233 6.23 -13.89 -11.68
N GLY A 234 5.11 -13.63 -12.36
CA GLY A 234 4.73 -14.26 -13.62
C GLY A 234 3.73 -15.41 -13.51
N TYR A 235 3.25 -15.70 -12.29
CA TYR A 235 2.22 -16.73 -12.06
C TYR A 235 0.80 -16.18 -11.99
N GLU A 236 0.64 -14.84 -12.23
CA GLU A 236 -0.64 -14.11 -12.11
C GLU A 236 -1.74 -14.70 -12.97
N GLY A 237 -1.43 -15.10 -14.21
CA GLY A 237 -2.42 -15.69 -15.11
C GLY A 237 -3.01 -17.00 -14.61
N ARG A 238 -2.21 -17.82 -13.91
CA ARG A 238 -2.70 -19.05 -13.27
C ARG A 238 -3.45 -18.76 -11.99
N ALA A 239 -2.95 -17.84 -11.18
CA ALA A 239 -3.60 -17.41 -9.94
C ALA A 239 -5.00 -16.84 -10.23
N LEU A 240 -5.14 -15.99 -11.25
CA LEU A 240 -6.43 -15.44 -11.68
C LEU A 240 -7.41 -16.53 -12.14
N ARG A 241 -6.95 -17.54 -12.88
CA ARG A 241 -7.80 -18.69 -13.29
C ARG A 241 -8.27 -19.51 -12.11
N GLY A 242 -7.41 -19.70 -11.09
CA GLY A 242 -7.75 -20.45 -9.86
C GLY A 242 -8.69 -19.70 -8.90
N MET A 243 -9.06 -18.45 -9.21
CA MET A 243 -10.02 -17.66 -8.44
C MET A 243 -11.16 -17.09 -9.31
N GLU A 244 -11.40 -17.66 -10.49
CA GLU A 244 -12.41 -17.15 -11.43
C GLU A 244 -13.81 -17.08 -10.82
N ALA A 245 -14.24 -18.08 -10.07
CA ALA A 245 -15.55 -18.08 -9.41
C ALA A 245 -15.62 -16.99 -8.32
N ILE A 246 -14.53 -16.79 -7.54
CA ILE A 246 -14.41 -15.69 -6.58
C ILE A 246 -14.55 -14.34 -7.29
N LEU A 247 -13.84 -14.15 -8.41
CA LEU A 247 -13.92 -12.91 -9.19
C LEU A 247 -15.34 -12.65 -9.72
N ARG A 248 -16.03 -13.68 -10.20
CA ARG A 248 -17.41 -13.56 -10.71
C ARG A 248 -18.42 -13.19 -9.62
N ARG A 249 -18.31 -13.77 -8.42
CA ARG A 249 -19.20 -13.51 -7.30
C ARG A 249 -18.82 -12.27 -6.47
N SER A 250 -17.72 -11.59 -6.81
CA SER A 250 -17.23 -10.36 -6.16
C SER A 250 -17.35 -9.18 -7.14
N PRO A 251 -18.55 -8.57 -7.32
CA PRO A 251 -18.79 -7.59 -8.39
C PRO A 251 -17.93 -6.33 -8.26
N ASP A 252 -17.63 -5.89 -7.04
CA ASP A 252 -16.91 -4.64 -6.75
C ASP A 252 -15.42 -4.85 -6.43
N VAL A 253 -14.89 -6.06 -6.62
CA VAL A 253 -13.49 -6.37 -6.31
C VAL A 253 -12.52 -5.48 -7.09
N LYS A 254 -11.51 -5.00 -6.39
CA LYS A 254 -10.38 -4.23 -6.92
C LYS A 254 -9.13 -5.08 -6.84
N ILE A 255 -8.41 -5.23 -7.94
CA ILE A 255 -7.17 -6.03 -8.01
C ILE A 255 -6.00 -5.08 -8.25
N LEU A 256 -5.12 -4.94 -7.27
CA LEU A 256 -3.83 -4.25 -7.43
C LEU A 256 -2.79 -5.32 -7.73
N MET A 257 -2.30 -5.36 -8.98
CA MET A 257 -1.41 -6.43 -9.42
C MET A 257 -0.19 -5.93 -10.20
N GLU A 258 0.90 -6.69 -10.12
CA GLU A 258 1.97 -6.57 -11.10
C GLU A 258 1.52 -7.15 -12.44
N PHE A 259 1.75 -6.42 -13.53
CA PHE A 259 1.50 -6.89 -14.89
C PHE A 259 2.77 -6.75 -15.72
N SER A 260 3.42 -7.89 -15.95
CA SER A 260 4.68 -7.96 -16.67
C SER A 260 4.60 -8.99 -17.81
N PRO A 261 4.48 -8.56 -19.08
CA PRO A 261 4.46 -9.50 -20.20
C PRO A 261 5.67 -10.44 -20.23
N ALA A 262 6.84 -9.95 -19.79
CA ALA A 262 8.05 -10.74 -19.76
C ALA A 262 8.02 -11.83 -18.65
N LEU A 263 7.49 -11.52 -17.48
CA LEU A 263 7.35 -12.48 -16.37
C LEU A 263 6.24 -13.50 -16.68
N LEU A 264 5.08 -13.05 -17.18
CA LEU A 264 4.00 -13.91 -17.61
C LEU A 264 4.46 -14.94 -18.65
N ALA A 265 5.23 -14.49 -19.66
CA ALA A 265 5.80 -15.40 -20.67
C ALA A 265 6.77 -16.42 -20.05
N ARG A 266 7.57 -16.04 -19.03
CA ARG A 266 8.41 -16.98 -18.27
C ARG A 266 7.57 -18.01 -17.50
N GLY A 267 6.42 -17.58 -16.94
CA GLY A 267 5.41 -18.43 -16.30
C GLY A 267 4.63 -19.31 -17.27
N GLY A 268 4.89 -19.19 -18.60
CA GLY A 268 4.23 -19.96 -19.64
C GLY A 268 2.82 -19.46 -19.98
N VAL A 269 2.51 -18.19 -19.69
CA VAL A 269 1.22 -17.56 -19.97
C VAL A 269 1.43 -16.33 -20.86
N ASP A 270 0.60 -16.18 -21.89
CA ASP A 270 0.61 -15.00 -22.73
C ASP A 270 -0.12 -13.84 -22.07
N ALA A 271 0.52 -12.65 -22.05
CA ALA A 271 -0.06 -11.44 -21.48
C ALA A 271 -1.39 -11.03 -22.12
N ALA A 272 -1.55 -11.24 -23.44
CA ALA A 272 -2.81 -10.97 -24.13
C ALA A 272 -3.92 -11.93 -23.68
N ALA A 273 -3.58 -13.19 -23.37
CA ALA A 273 -4.54 -14.15 -22.83
C ALA A 273 -5.00 -13.77 -21.41
N VAL A 274 -4.11 -13.21 -20.57
CA VAL A 274 -4.47 -12.69 -19.25
C VAL A 274 -5.37 -11.44 -19.37
N ALA A 275 -5.03 -10.53 -20.28
CA ALA A 275 -5.85 -9.34 -20.55
C ALA A 275 -7.25 -9.73 -21.05
N GLY A 276 -7.35 -10.67 -22.02
CA GLY A 276 -8.61 -11.17 -22.54
C GLY A 276 -9.47 -11.81 -21.45
N PHE A 277 -8.88 -12.66 -20.60
CA PHE A 277 -9.57 -13.26 -19.46
C PHE A 277 -10.18 -12.20 -18.52
N LEU A 278 -9.42 -11.16 -18.19
CA LEU A 278 -9.91 -10.06 -17.34
C LEU A 278 -11.00 -9.24 -18.04
N GLN A 279 -10.86 -8.97 -19.35
CA GLN A 279 -11.88 -8.28 -20.16
C GLN A 279 -13.19 -9.09 -20.22
N ASP A 280 -13.13 -10.41 -20.40
CA ASP A 280 -14.30 -11.30 -20.41
C ASP A 280 -15.06 -11.28 -19.07
N LEU A 281 -14.36 -10.98 -17.96
CA LEU A 281 -14.93 -10.76 -16.64
C LEU A 281 -15.37 -9.30 -16.41
N GLY A 282 -15.25 -8.41 -17.42
CA GLY A 282 -15.65 -7.02 -17.37
C GLY A 282 -14.62 -6.06 -16.73
N PHE A 283 -13.41 -6.53 -16.45
CA PHE A 283 -12.37 -5.71 -15.83
C PHE A 283 -11.67 -4.79 -16.83
N GLN A 284 -11.35 -3.58 -16.38
CA GLN A 284 -10.55 -2.58 -17.08
C GLN A 284 -9.27 -2.30 -16.31
N PRO A 285 -8.15 -1.98 -17.01
CA PRO A 285 -6.89 -1.64 -16.38
C PRO A 285 -6.83 -0.13 -16.07
N TRP A 286 -6.13 0.21 -15.01
CA TRP A 286 -5.84 1.56 -14.57
C TRP A 286 -4.36 1.66 -14.20
N SER A 287 -3.65 2.59 -14.81
CA SER A 287 -2.31 2.97 -14.35
C SER A 287 -2.41 3.81 -13.07
N VAL A 288 -1.31 3.96 -12.37
CA VAL A 288 -1.26 4.74 -11.11
C VAL A 288 -0.29 5.90 -11.30
N ASP A 289 -0.77 7.13 -11.17
CA ASP A 289 0.06 8.32 -11.29
C ASP A 289 0.94 8.59 -10.05
N GLU A 290 1.73 9.65 -10.08
CA GLU A 290 2.65 10.01 -8.99
C GLU A 290 1.91 10.41 -7.69
N ASP A 291 0.66 10.88 -7.79
CA ASP A 291 -0.19 11.18 -6.64
C ASP A 291 -0.92 9.96 -6.07
N SER A 292 -0.66 8.78 -6.63
CA SER A 292 -1.33 7.50 -6.30
C SER A 292 -2.80 7.47 -6.74
N ARG A 293 -3.16 8.19 -7.80
CA ARG A 293 -4.51 8.20 -8.35
C ARG A 293 -4.60 7.27 -9.55
N PRO A 294 -5.67 6.47 -9.67
CA PRO A 294 -5.91 5.65 -10.85
C PRO A 294 -6.15 6.52 -12.09
N GLN A 295 -5.51 6.18 -13.19
CA GLN A 295 -5.68 6.79 -14.52
C GLN A 295 -6.07 5.72 -15.52
N PRO A 296 -7.04 5.95 -16.41
CA PRO A 296 -7.42 4.96 -17.41
C PRO A 296 -6.23 4.46 -18.21
N ALA A 297 -6.12 3.15 -18.37
CA ALA A 297 -5.11 2.50 -19.20
C ALA A 297 -5.78 1.62 -20.27
N ARG A 298 -5.00 1.09 -21.19
CA ARG A 298 -5.49 0.22 -22.25
C ARG A 298 -4.73 -1.08 -22.26
N TRP A 299 -5.45 -2.21 -22.38
CA TRP A 299 -4.84 -3.52 -22.44
C TRP A 299 -3.88 -3.65 -23.62
N GLU A 300 -4.20 -3.06 -24.79
CA GLU A 300 -3.34 -3.09 -25.97
C GLU A 300 -1.96 -2.47 -25.70
N THR A 301 -1.91 -1.42 -24.88
CA THR A 301 -0.64 -0.77 -24.47
C THR A 301 0.16 -1.67 -23.52
N LEU A 302 -0.52 -2.30 -22.56
CA LEU A 302 0.10 -3.15 -21.55
C LEU A 302 0.59 -4.47 -22.11
N THR A 303 -0.06 -5.00 -23.17
CA THR A 303 0.30 -6.27 -23.82
C THR A 303 1.18 -6.10 -25.05
N ALA A 304 1.49 -4.84 -25.44
CA ALA A 304 2.32 -4.56 -26.61
C ALA A 304 3.70 -5.24 -26.52
N LYS A 305 4.27 -5.62 -27.67
CA LYS A 305 5.61 -6.19 -27.72
C LYS A 305 6.65 -5.25 -27.10
N GLY A 306 7.38 -5.70 -26.09
CA GLY A 306 8.37 -4.91 -25.36
C GLY A 306 7.76 -4.00 -24.29
N ALA A 307 6.48 -4.15 -23.96
CA ALA A 307 5.89 -3.44 -22.82
C ALA A 307 6.64 -3.77 -21.52
N LYS A 308 6.80 -2.74 -20.68
CA LYS A 308 7.50 -2.85 -19.39
C LYS A 308 6.58 -3.47 -18.34
N THR A 309 7.19 -3.88 -17.23
CA THR A 309 6.46 -4.24 -16.01
C THR A 309 5.77 -3.01 -15.43
N HIS A 310 4.52 -3.16 -15.04
CA HIS A 310 3.72 -2.13 -14.40
C HIS A 310 2.94 -2.71 -13.23
N ASN A 311 2.91 -2.02 -12.10
CA ASN A 311 1.86 -2.23 -11.12
C ASN A 311 0.61 -1.49 -11.60
N ILE A 312 -0.50 -2.19 -11.74
CA ILE A 312 -1.78 -1.66 -12.23
C ILE A 312 -2.91 -1.94 -11.24
N LEU A 313 -3.92 -1.10 -11.28
CA LEU A 313 -5.21 -1.41 -10.68
C LEU A 313 -6.11 -1.97 -11.77
N VAL A 314 -6.79 -3.07 -11.47
CA VAL A 314 -7.76 -3.73 -12.36
C VAL A 314 -9.11 -3.74 -11.65
N ALA A 315 -10.13 -3.18 -12.27
CA ALA A 315 -11.46 -3.05 -11.68
C ALA A 315 -12.54 -3.00 -12.77
N ARG A 316 -13.79 -3.32 -12.43
CA ARG A 316 -14.93 -3.11 -13.33
C ARG A 316 -15.38 -1.64 -13.34
N SER A 317 -15.28 -0.99 -12.18
CA SER A 317 -15.51 0.46 -11.98
C SER A 317 -14.67 0.97 -10.81
N LEU A 318 -14.43 2.27 -10.74
CA LEU A 318 -13.72 2.94 -9.63
C LEU A 318 -14.68 3.53 -8.61
#